data_a3647f6463d880e13a2db0d7ff071e16
#
_entry.id   a3647f6463d880e13a2db0d7ff071e16
#
_cell.length_a   1.000
_cell.length_b   1.000
_cell.length_c   1.000
_cell.angle_alpha   90.00
_cell.angle_beta   90.00
_cell.angle_gamma   90.00
#
_symmetry.space_group_name_H-M   'P 1'
#
loop_
_entity.id
_entity.type
_entity.pdbx_description
1 polymer ?
#
loop_
_entity_poly.entity_id
_entity_poly.type
_entity_poly.pdbx_seq_one_letter_code
_entity_poly.pdbx_strand_id
1 'polypeptide(L)'
;MRPYECDLRGVRVLLVDNCKLVRASVASMLEHFGAVVTAVTSADEALAAVEREHPDVLLSDLAMPDKGGYWLIGKVRALPPERGGATPAAALTGFTGPEHRASVLRAGFQYHIEKPVTLHHLAEIVSILALTAPGMAAAILVR
;
A
#
# COMPACT_ATOMS: atom_id res chain seq x y z
N MET A 1 -10.87 11.01 22.63
CA MET A 1 -10.15 10.37 21.53
C MET A 1 -8.71 10.86 21.50
N ARG A 2 -7.78 9.95 21.34
CA ARG A 2 -6.37 10.30 21.30
C ARG A 2 -6.01 10.90 19.95
N PRO A 3 -5.22 11.99 19.90
CA PRO A 3 -4.93 12.68 18.64
C PRO A 3 -4.23 11.84 17.58
N TYR A 4 -3.53 10.78 17.99
CA TYR A 4 -2.76 9.90 17.09
C TYR A 4 -3.40 8.51 16.93
N GLU A 5 -4.65 8.38 17.32
CA GLU A 5 -5.37 7.12 17.17
C GLU A 5 -5.88 7.02 15.74
N CYS A 6 -5.41 6.01 15.00
CA CYS A 6 -5.81 5.78 13.63
C CYS A 6 -7.06 4.92 13.55
N ASP A 7 -7.92 5.22 12.59
CA ASP A 7 -9.11 4.44 12.30
C ASP A 7 -9.09 4.12 10.80
N LEU A 8 -8.89 2.86 10.47
CA LEU A 8 -8.84 2.40 9.08
C LEU A 8 -10.09 1.64 8.67
N ARG A 9 -11.18 1.75 9.43
CA ARG A 9 -12.44 1.08 9.08
C ARG A 9 -12.92 1.53 7.70
N GLY A 10 -13.21 0.56 6.84
CA GLY A 10 -13.64 0.82 5.47
C GLY A 10 -12.51 1.01 4.47
N VAL A 11 -11.27 1.12 4.93
CA VAL A 11 -10.10 1.24 4.04
C VAL A 11 -9.74 -0.15 3.53
N ARG A 12 -9.70 -0.29 2.20
CA ARG A 12 -9.34 -1.56 1.56
C ARG A 12 -7.89 -1.49 1.12
N VAL A 13 -7.08 -2.38 1.66
CA VAL A 13 -5.64 -2.43 1.41
C VAL A 13 -5.29 -3.71 0.65
N LEU A 14 -4.58 -3.54 -0.45
CA LEU A 14 -3.98 -4.66 -1.17
C LEU A 14 -2.52 -4.72 -0.75
N LEU A 15 -2.12 -5.86 -0.19
CA LEU A 15 -0.76 -6.09 0.30
C LEU A 15 -0.11 -7.18 -0.52
N VAL A 16 1.08 -6.90 -1.07
CA VAL A 16 1.87 -7.90 -1.76
C VAL A 16 3.26 -8.02 -1.12
N ASP A 17 3.58 -9.22 -0.67
CA ASP A 17 4.88 -9.54 -0.10
C ASP A 17 5.06 -11.06 -0.22
N ASN A 18 6.21 -11.51 -0.70
CA ASN A 18 6.46 -12.93 -0.84
C ASN A 18 6.86 -13.61 0.47
N CYS A 19 7.21 -12.84 1.49
CA CYS A 19 7.57 -13.38 2.81
C CYS A 19 6.29 -13.57 3.64
N LYS A 20 5.98 -14.82 3.95
CA LYS A 20 4.77 -15.17 4.70
C LYS A 20 4.68 -14.46 6.05
N LEU A 21 5.78 -14.39 6.79
CA LEU A 21 5.78 -13.76 8.12
C LEU A 21 5.53 -12.26 8.04
N VAL A 22 6.18 -11.58 7.09
CA VAL A 22 5.97 -10.14 6.90
C VAL A 22 4.54 -9.88 6.46
N ARG A 23 4.04 -10.67 5.50
CA ARG A 23 2.68 -10.52 4.99
C ARG A 23 1.65 -10.69 6.10
N ALA A 24 1.79 -11.74 6.91
CA ALA A 24 0.87 -11.98 8.03
C ALA A 24 0.96 -10.88 9.09
N SER A 25 2.16 -10.42 9.40
CA SER A 25 2.39 -9.37 10.40
C SER A 25 1.77 -8.03 9.96
N VAL A 26 2.04 -7.62 8.72
CA VAL A 26 1.51 -6.36 8.19
C VAL A 26 -0.01 -6.41 8.08
N ALA A 27 -0.56 -7.52 7.59
CA ALA A 27 -2.01 -7.68 7.51
C ALA A 27 -2.66 -7.57 8.89
N SER A 28 -2.08 -8.23 9.88
CA SER A 28 -2.58 -8.19 11.26
C SER A 28 -2.57 -6.77 11.83
N MET A 29 -1.49 -6.03 11.60
CA MET A 29 -1.38 -4.64 12.05
C MET A 29 -2.49 -3.77 11.45
N LEU A 30 -2.75 -3.91 10.16
CA LEU A 30 -3.77 -3.13 9.47
C LEU A 30 -5.17 -3.49 9.93
N GLU A 31 -5.43 -4.78 10.11
CA GLU A 31 -6.72 -5.27 10.60
C GLU A 31 -7.01 -4.82 12.02
N HIS A 32 -5.97 -4.65 12.82
CA HIS A 32 -6.10 -4.10 14.17
C HIS A 32 -6.79 -2.73 14.17
N PHE A 33 -6.55 -1.92 13.14
CA PHE A 33 -7.18 -0.61 12.98
C PHE A 33 -8.47 -0.65 12.16
N GLY A 34 -8.91 -1.83 11.75
CA GLY A 34 -10.17 -2.01 11.04
C GLY A 34 -10.10 -2.09 9.53
N ALA A 35 -8.90 -2.06 8.94
CA ALA A 35 -8.75 -2.17 7.48
C ALA A 35 -9.18 -3.54 6.98
N VAL A 36 -9.67 -3.58 5.75
CA VAL A 36 -9.95 -4.82 5.03
C VAL A 36 -8.75 -5.12 4.15
N VAL A 37 -8.03 -6.19 4.44
CA VAL A 37 -6.77 -6.51 3.76
C VAL A 37 -6.95 -7.70 2.82
N THR A 38 -6.53 -7.51 1.56
CA THR A 38 -6.35 -8.59 0.62
C THR A 38 -4.84 -8.78 0.47
N ALA A 39 -4.35 -9.94 0.85
CA ALA A 39 -2.91 -10.23 0.80
C ALA A 39 -2.62 -11.23 -0.33
N VAL A 40 -1.65 -10.88 -1.17
CA VAL A 40 -1.21 -11.71 -2.29
C VAL A 40 0.30 -11.89 -2.24
N THR A 41 0.81 -12.84 -3.01
CA THR A 41 2.20 -13.29 -2.90
C THR A 41 3.09 -12.91 -4.07
N SER A 42 2.53 -12.41 -5.16
CA SER A 42 3.29 -12.06 -6.36
C SER A 42 2.79 -10.76 -6.98
N ALA A 43 3.67 -10.15 -7.78
CA ALA A 43 3.34 -8.92 -8.49
C ALA A 43 2.22 -9.15 -9.52
N ASP A 44 2.20 -10.30 -10.19
CA ASP A 44 1.14 -10.61 -11.16
C ASP A 44 -0.22 -10.69 -10.47
N GLU A 45 -0.30 -11.35 -9.33
CA GLU A 45 -1.53 -11.42 -8.53
C GLU A 45 -1.97 -10.03 -8.08
N ALA A 46 -1.01 -9.19 -7.67
CA ALA A 46 -1.30 -7.84 -7.21
C ALA A 46 -1.85 -6.97 -8.34
N LEU A 47 -1.27 -7.05 -9.53
CA LEU A 47 -1.75 -6.28 -10.67
C LEU A 47 -3.19 -6.67 -11.04
N ALA A 48 -3.48 -7.96 -11.06
CA ALA A 48 -4.84 -8.46 -11.32
C ALA A 48 -5.82 -7.96 -10.25
N ALA A 49 -5.40 -7.96 -8.99
CA ALA A 49 -6.24 -7.51 -7.88
C ALA A 49 -6.51 -6.00 -7.94
N VAL A 50 -5.52 -5.19 -8.36
CA VAL A 50 -5.74 -3.75 -8.55
C VAL A 50 -6.88 -3.51 -9.54
N GLU A 51 -6.86 -4.20 -10.66
CA GLU A 51 -7.89 -4.04 -11.70
C GLU A 51 -9.24 -4.58 -11.28
N ARG A 52 -9.27 -5.69 -10.54
CA ARG A 52 -10.49 -6.36 -10.15
C ARG A 52 -11.18 -5.69 -8.96
N GLU A 53 -10.40 -5.29 -7.97
CA GLU A 53 -10.93 -4.88 -6.67
C GLU A 53 -10.88 -3.37 -6.42
N HIS A 54 -10.06 -2.64 -7.16
CA HIS A 54 -9.86 -1.19 -6.97
C HIS A 54 -9.60 -0.85 -5.49
N PRO A 55 -8.50 -1.36 -4.90
CA PRO A 55 -8.20 -1.07 -3.49
C PRO A 55 -7.96 0.42 -3.27
N ASP A 56 -8.11 0.85 -2.03
CA ASP A 56 -7.84 2.24 -1.65
C ASP A 56 -6.35 2.52 -1.52
N VAL A 57 -5.58 1.51 -1.11
CA VAL A 57 -4.13 1.61 -0.92
C VAL A 57 -3.47 0.32 -1.36
N LEU A 58 -2.33 0.45 -2.05
CA LEU A 58 -1.45 -0.67 -2.39
C LEU A 58 -0.19 -0.59 -1.55
N LEU A 59 0.15 -1.69 -0.86
CA LEU A 59 1.42 -1.84 -0.16
C LEU A 59 2.20 -2.95 -0.85
N SER A 60 3.40 -2.65 -1.33
CA SER A 60 4.19 -3.62 -2.08
C SER A 60 5.62 -3.72 -1.58
N ASP A 61 6.06 -4.96 -1.32
CA ASP A 61 7.47 -5.25 -1.17
C ASP A 61 8.17 -4.92 -2.50
N LEU A 62 9.40 -4.46 -2.44
CA LEU A 62 10.19 -4.17 -3.63
C LEU A 62 10.94 -5.42 -4.12
N ALA A 63 11.48 -6.21 -3.21
CA ALA A 63 12.30 -7.37 -3.53
C ALA A 63 11.47 -8.65 -3.54
N MET A 64 10.96 -9.01 -4.70
CA MET A 64 10.20 -10.25 -4.89
C MET A 64 10.80 -11.04 -6.07
N PRO A 65 10.70 -12.39 -6.06
CA PRO A 65 11.17 -13.20 -7.18
C PRO A 65 10.45 -12.85 -8.47
N ASP A 66 11.13 -12.99 -9.58
CA ASP A 66 10.66 -12.70 -10.95
C ASP A 66 10.36 -11.23 -11.17
N LYS A 67 9.22 -10.77 -10.69
CA LYS A 67 8.74 -9.40 -10.87
C LYS A 67 8.60 -8.74 -9.51
N GLY A 68 9.36 -7.68 -9.30
CA GLY A 68 9.37 -6.97 -8.03
C GLY A 68 8.40 -5.80 -7.98
N GLY A 69 8.51 -5.02 -6.90
CA GLY A 69 7.65 -3.87 -6.69
C GLY A 69 7.80 -2.78 -7.74
N TYR A 70 8.99 -2.61 -8.30
CA TYR A 70 9.20 -1.63 -9.36
C TYR A 70 8.46 -2.01 -10.64
N TRP A 71 8.50 -3.29 -11.01
CA TRP A 71 7.72 -3.77 -12.14
C TRP A 71 6.24 -3.54 -11.91
N LEU A 72 5.77 -3.91 -10.71
CA LEU A 72 4.36 -3.78 -10.34
C LEU A 72 3.88 -2.33 -10.43
N ILE A 73 4.59 -1.41 -9.79
CA ILE A 73 4.13 0.00 -9.77
C ILE A 73 4.17 0.60 -11.18
N GLY A 74 5.14 0.22 -12.00
CA GLY A 74 5.19 0.64 -13.40
C GLY A 74 3.97 0.20 -14.17
N LYS A 75 3.53 -1.05 -13.98
CA LYS A 75 2.33 -1.58 -14.64
C LYS A 75 1.05 -0.93 -14.11
N VAL A 76 0.97 -0.70 -12.79
CA VAL A 76 -0.18 -0.02 -12.21
C VAL A 76 -0.30 1.40 -12.78
N ARG A 77 0.80 2.16 -12.80
CA ARG A 77 0.77 3.55 -13.28
C ARG A 77 0.50 3.65 -14.79
N ALA A 78 0.73 2.58 -15.54
CA ALA A 78 0.39 2.52 -16.96
C ALA A 78 -1.11 2.28 -17.20
N LEU A 79 -1.86 1.87 -16.19
CA LEU A 79 -3.31 1.71 -16.30
C LEU A 79 -4.00 3.08 -16.32
N PRO A 80 -5.14 3.20 -17.00
CA PRO A 80 -5.96 4.40 -16.87
C PRO A 80 -6.38 4.60 -15.40
N PRO A 81 -6.57 5.85 -14.94
CA PRO A 81 -7.00 6.09 -13.56
C PRO A 81 -8.25 5.32 -13.14
N GLU A 82 -9.22 5.19 -14.02
CA GLU A 82 -10.48 4.46 -13.76
C GLU A 82 -10.27 2.95 -13.62
N ARG A 83 -9.10 2.44 -14.00
CA ARG A 83 -8.75 1.02 -13.86
C ARG A 83 -7.72 0.75 -12.77
N GLY A 84 -7.42 1.76 -11.97
CA GLY A 84 -6.51 1.64 -10.84
C GLY A 84 -5.16 2.32 -11.01
N GLY A 85 -4.93 3.03 -12.12
CA GLY A 85 -3.64 3.67 -12.39
C GLY A 85 -3.24 4.73 -11.38
N ALA A 86 -4.20 5.31 -10.66
CA ALA A 86 -3.96 6.31 -9.64
C ALA A 86 -4.04 5.77 -8.21
N THR A 87 -4.08 4.45 -8.02
CA THR A 87 -4.14 3.84 -6.70
C THR A 87 -2.98 4.33 -5.82
N PRO A 88 -3.26 4.91 -4.65
CA PRO A 88 -2.19 5.33 -3.74
C PRO A 88 -1.36 4.14 -3.30
N ALA A 89 -0.04 4.31 -3.27
CA ALA A 89 0.84 3.17 -3.01
C ALA A 89 2.06 3.54 -2.17
N ALA A 90 2.48 2.61 -1.33
CA ALA A 90 3.72 2.69 -0.58
C ALA A 90 4.55 1.43 -0.80
N ALA A 91 5.86 1.59 -0.85
CA ALA A 91 6.79 0.48 -0.95
C ALA A 91 7.24 0.05 0.44
N LEU A 92 7.31 -1.26 0.66
CA LEU A 92 7.91 -1.85 1.86
C LEU A 92 9.32 -2.28 1.49
N THR A 93 10.32 -1.83 2.22
CA THR A 93 11.71 -2.08 1.83
C THR A 93 12.65 -2.19 3.01
N GLY A 94 13.65 -3.07 2.91
CA GLY A 94 14.74 -3.16 3.87
C GLY A 94 15.88 -2.18 3.60
N PHE A 95 15.83 -1.51 2.45
CA PHE A 95 16.87 -0.54 2.10
C PHE A 95 16.49 0.86 2.55
N THR A 96 17.48 1.65 2.95
CA THR A 96 17.30 3.00 3.47
C THR A 96 18.22 3.97 2.73
N GLY A 97 17.99 5.26 2.96
CA GLY A 97 18.82 6.30 2.40
C GLY A 97 18.10 7.17 1.37
N PRO A 98 18.58 8.41 1.18
CA PRO A 98 17.89 9.38 0.31
C PRO A 98 17.84 8.97 -1.16
N GLU A 99 18.90 8.32 -1.67
CA GLU A 99 18.91 7.86 -3.07
C GLU A 99 17.88 6.77 -3.32
N HIS A 100 17.76 5.84 -2.39
CA HIS A 100 16.78 4.77 -2.48
C HIS A 100 15.36 5.33 -2.41
N ARG A 101 15.12 6.23 -1.47
CA ARG A 101 13.83 6.89 -1.35
C ARG A 101 13.45 7.63 -2.63
N ALA A 102 14.39 8.36 -3.22
CA ALA A 102 14.16 9.08 -4.46
C ALA A 102 13.79 8.12 -5.60
N SER A 103 14.46 6.97 -5.69
CA SER A 103 14.14 5.95 -6.69
C SER A 103 12.73 5.40 -6.54
N VAL A 104 12.33 5.13 -5.30
CA VAL A 104 10.98 4.64 -4.99
C VAL A 104 9.92 5.65 -5.43
N LEU A 105 10.11 6.91 -5.10
CA LEU A 105 9.17 7.96 -5.46
C LEU A 105 9.10 8.17 -6.97
N ARG A 106 10.25 8.17 -7.66
CA ARG A 106 10.29 8.30 -9.12
C ARG A 106 9.59 7.14 -9.83
N ALA A 107 9.62 5.96 -9.23
CA ALA A 107 8.98 4.79 -9.80
C ALA A 107 7.45 4.87 -9.78
N GLY A 108 6.88 5.68 -8.88
CA GLY A 108 5.43 5.88 -8.82
C GLY A 108 4.78 5.60 -7.47
N PHE A 109 5.56 5.27 -6.44
CA PHE A 109 5.06 5.15 -5.07
C PHE A 109 5.01 6.54 -4.43
N GLN A 110 4.04 6.78 -3.56
CA GLN A 110 3.95 8.04 -2.82
C GLN A 110 4.76 8.02 -1.53
N TYR A 111 4.93 6.84 -0.94
CA TYR A 111 5.67 6.68 0.31
C TYR A 111 6.55 5.45 0.27
N HIS A 112 7.49 5.41 1.19
CA HIS A 112 8.38 4.29 1.40
C HIS A 112 8.38 3.98 2.89
N ILE A 113 8.19 2.72 3.23
CA ILE A 113 8.11 2.25 4.60
C ILE A 113 9.26 1.28 4.85
N GLU A 114 10.13 1.61 5.80
CA GLU A 114 11.27 0.77 6.13
C GLU A 114 10.87 -0.46 6.94
N LYS A 115 11.49 -1.57 6.62
CA LYS A 115 11.39 -2.79 7.44
C LYS A 115 12.45 -2.76 8.53
N PRO A 116 12.17 -3.21 9.76
CA PRO A 116 10.92 -3.80 10.21
C PRO A 116 9.81 -2.77 10.35
N VAL A 117 8.61 -3.16 9.94
CA VAL A 117 7.46 -2.27 9.94
C VAL A 117 6.90 -2.13 11.36
N THR A 118 6.66 -0.90 11.78
CA THR A 118 6.05 -0.64 13.09
C THR A 118 4.57 -0.32 12.94
N LEU A 119 3.80 -0.71 13.94
CA LEU A 119 2.35 -0.61 13.94
C LEU A 119 1.85 0.82 13.66
N HIS A 120 2.34 1.79 14.43
CA HIS A 120 1.85 3.16 14.32
C HIS A 120 2.31 3.86 13.04
N HIS A 121 3.54 3.59 12.61
CA HIS A 121 4.06 4.18 11.37
C HIS A 121 3.30 3.67 10.15
N LEU A 122 3.04 2.36 10.12
CA LEU A 122 2.26 1.75 9.05
C LEU A 122 0.84 2.34 8.99
N ALA A 123 0.17 2.42 10.13
CA ALA A 123 -1.19 2.94 10.19
C ALA A 123 -1.25 4.40 9.77
N GLU A 124 -0.27 5.20 10.17
CA GLU A 124 -0.17 6.61 9.80
C GLU A 124 -0.03 6.78 8.29
N ILE A 125 0.89 6.05 7.66
CA ILE A 125 1.11 6.14 6.21
C ILE A 125 -0.13 5.68 5.43
N VAL A 126 -0.72 4.56 5.81
CA VAL A 126 -1.93 4.05 5.16
C VAL A 126 -3.09 5.04 5.30
N SER A 127 -3.23 5.64 6.47
CA SER A 127 -4.22 6.66 6.74
C SER A 127 -4.08 7.86 5.80
N ILE A 128 -2.85 8.35 5.63
CA ILE A 128 -2.55 9.47 4.73
C ILE A 128 -2.86 9.08 3.28
N LEU A 129 -2.42 7.91 2.84
CA LEU A 129 -2.66 7.44 1.47
C LEU A 129 -4.15 7.26 1.19
N ALA A 130 -4.90 6.74 2.15
CA ALA A 130 -6.33 6.53 1.99
C ALA A 130 -7.09 7.84 1.72
N LEU A 131 -6.60 8.97 2.25
CA LEU A 131 -7.21 10.27 2.00
C LEU A 131 -7.14 10.69 0.52
N THR A 132 -6.20 10.13 -0.23
CA THR A 132 -6.04 10.45 -1.65
C THR A 132 -6.80 9.49 -2.57
N ALA A 133 -7.37 8.41 -2.02
CA ALA A 133 -8.16 7.46 -2.81
C ALA A 133 -9.49 8.11 -3.19
N PRO A 134 -9.92 8.03 -4.47
CA PRO A 134 -11.11 8.75 -4.94
C PRO A 134 -12.37 8.52 -4.11
N GLY A 135 -12.66 7.27 -3.74
CA GLY A 135 -13.84 6.94 -2.94
C GLY A 135 -13.74 7.39 -1.49
N MET A 136 -12.56 7.32 -0.91
CA MET A 136 -12.34 7.66 0.50
C MET A 136 -12.31 9.16 0.75
N ALA A 137 -11.80 9.94 -0.19
CA ALA A 137 -11.80 11.40 -0.07
C ALA A 137 -13.22 11.94 0.11
N ALA A 138 -14.16 11.43 -0.69
CA ALA A 138 -15.56 11.85 -0.60
C ALA A 138 -16.18 11.42 0.75
N ALA A 139 -15.88 10.22 1.21
CA ALA A 139 -16.42 9.71 2.49
C ALA A 139 -15.90 10.52 3.67
N ILE A 140 -14.66 10.96 3.62
CA ILE A 140 -14.05 11.75 4.69
C ILE A 140 -14.65 13.15 4.77
N LEU A 141 -14.92 13.75 3.62
CA LEU A 141 -15.48 15.11 3.57
C LEU A 141 -16.89 15.21 4.17
N VAL A 142 -17.63 14.12 4.25
CA VAL A 142 -18.99 14.13 4.80
C VAL A 142 -19.06 13.69 6.27
N ARG A 143 -17.95 13.44 6.88
CA ARG A 143 -17.90 13.07 8.31
C ARG A 143 -17.97 14.28 9.22
#